data_b11b948e7e43a1cdc4118626bb2108fb
#
_entry.id   b11b948e7e43a1cdc4118626bb2108fb
#
_cell.length_a   1.000
_cell.length_b   1.000
_cell.length_c   1.000
_cell.angle_alpha   90.00
_cell.angle_beta   90.00
_cell.angle_gamma   90.00
#
_symmetry.space_group_name_H-M   'P 1'
#
loop_
_entity.id
_entity.type
_entity.pdbx_description
1 polymer ?
#
loop_
_entity_poly.entity_id
_entity_poly.type
_entity_poly.pdbx_seq_one_letter_code
_entity_poly.pdbx_strand_id
1 'polypeptide(L)'
;MSERLKDKIAIITGAAKGIGFATAKRFAEEGAKVMIADISLEAVNAAAAQIPNAEAFVVNVTDRASIQTAVDRILERHGRIDILINNAGITQDARLIKMTEAQFDAVIDVNLKGVFNCTQLVVPHMLEKGKGAVVNASSVVGIYGNFGQTNYSATKFGVIGFTKTWARELGAKGIRVNAVCPGFISTEMVKAMPENVLQDIEKRSWLGRLGTPEEMANVYLFLASDEASYVNGVALEASGGISL
;
A
#
# COMPACT_ATOMS: atom_id res chain seq x y z
N MET A 1 -2.61 21.39 14.28
CA MET A 1 -2.50 20.18 13.41
C MET A 1 -3.41 19.13 14.03
N SER A 2 -4.21 18.45 13.26
CA SER A 2 -4.99 17.34 13.77
C SER A 2 -4.03 16.16 14.02
N GLU A 3 -4.09 15.56 15.21
CA GLU A 3 -3.22 14.43 15.58
C GLU A 3 -3.97 13.11 15.41
N ARG A 4 -4.46 12.85 14.19
CA ARG A 4 -5.34 11.69 13.86
C ARG A 4 -4.67 10.34 14.09
N LEU A 5 -3.33 10.30 14.02
CA LEU A 5 -2.51 9.10 14.22
C LEU A 5 -1.52 9.28 15.38
N LYS A 6 -1.84 10.16 16.36
CA LYS A 6 -0.97 10.41 17.49
C LYS A 6 -0.49 9.11 18.16
N ASP A 7 0.82 9.00 18.33
CA ASP A 7 1.51 7.87 18.97
C ASP A 7 1.29 6.50 18.32
N LYS A 8 0.72 6.44 17.10
CA LYS A 8 0.59 5.20 16.34
C LYS A 8 1.90 4.79 15.70
N ILE A 9 2.18 3.50 15.70
CA ILE A 9 3.31 2.89 14.98
C ILE A 9 2.79 2.34 13.67
N ALA A 10 3.24 2.93 12.55
CA ALA A 10 2.78 2.59 11.21
C ALA A 10 3.91 2.01 10.35
N ILE A 11 3.73 0.81 9.83
CA ILE A 11 4.61 0.21 8.82
C ILE A 11 4.01 0.48 7.44
N ILE A 12 4.83 1.01 6.52
CA ILE A 12 4.43 1.25 5.13
C ILE A 12 5.45 0.59 4.21
N THR A 13 5.03 -0.41 3.44
CA THR A 13 5.89 -1.11 2.49
C THR A 13 5.94 -0.37 1.15
N GLY A 14 7.08 -0.42 0.45
CA GLY A 14 7.28 0.35 -0.79
C GLY A 14 7.22 1.86 -0.54
N ALA A 15 7.73 2.32 0.62
CA ALA A 15 7.54 3.68 1.09
C ALA A 15 8.71 4.63 0.78
N ALA A 16 9.71 4.18 0.03
CA ALA A 16 10.84 5.04 -0.33
C ALA A 16 10.48 6.10 -1.39
N LYS A 17 9.37 5.92 -2.13
CA LYS A 17 8.93 6.83 -3.19
C LYS A 17 7.42 6.77 -3.45
N GLY A 18 6.93 7.67 -4.30
CA GLY A 18 5.56 7.65 -4.82
C GLY A 18 4.48 7.73 -3.75
N ILE A 19 3.43 6.94 -3.90
CA ILE A 19 2.27 6.91 -3.00
C ILE A 19 2.70 6.51 -1.57
N GLY A 20 3.58 5.52 -1.45
CA GLY A 20 4.07 5.07 -0.14
C GLY A 20 4.81 6.17 0.62
N PHE A 21 5.68 6.93 -0.05
CA PHE A 21 6.39 8.06 0.53
C PHE A 21 5.45 9.19 0.96
N ALA A 22 4.51 9.57 0.08
CA ALA A 22 3.51 10.58 0.40
C ALA A 22 2.64 10.15 1.61
N THR A 23 2.28 8.84 1.68
CA THR A 23 1.55 8.28 2.81
C THR A 23 2.38 8.34 4.09
N ALA A 24 3.67 8.00 4.04
CA ALA A 24 4.57 8.07 5.17
C ALA A 24 4.68 9.51 5.71
N LYS A 25 4.88 10.48 4.82
CA LYS A 25 4.93 11.89 5.17
C LYS A 25 3.63 12.35 5.81
N ARG A 26 2.48 12.04 5.20
CA ARG A 26 1.17 12.43 5.70
C ARG A 26 0.86 11.82 7.07
N PHE A 27 1.25 10.58 7.31
CA PHE A 27 1.06 9.90 8.60
C PHE A 27 1.93 10.54 9.70
N ALA A 28 3.17 10.89 9.39
CA ALA A 28 4.06 11.58 10.33
C ALA A 28 3.52 12.98 10.69
N GLU A 29 2.96 13.71 9.73
CA GLU A 29 2.29 15.02 9.97
C GLU A 29 1.08 14.89 10.91
N GLU A 30 0.47 13.71 10.99
CA GLU A 30 -0.66 13.38 11.88
C GLU A 30 -0.23 12.68 13.19
N GLY A 31 1.07 12.72 13.50
CA GLY A 31 1.60 12.27 14.78
C GLY A 31 2.00 10.80 14.87
N ALA A 32 2.00 10.06 13.76
CA ALA A 32 2.50 8.69 13.74
C ALA A 32 4.03 8.64 13.77
N LYS A 33 4.58 7.57 14.35
CA LYS A 33 5.94 7.10 14.07
C LYS A 33 5.87 6.16 12.87
N VAL A 34 6.62 6.48 11.82
CA VAL A 34 6.48 5.78 10.53
C VAL A 34 7.72 4.94 10.23
N MET A 35 7.51 3.65 10.00
CA MET A 35 8.52 2.70 9.57
C MET A 35 8.48 2.61 8.04
N ILE A 36 9.45 3.27 7.40
CA ILE A 36 9.61 3.27 5.94
C ILE A 36 10.28 1.97 5.53
N ALA A 37 9.52 1.06 4.95
CA ALA A 37 10.00 -0.25 4.52
C ALA A 37 10.12 -0.31 2.99
N ASP A 38 11.31 -0.59 2.48
CA ASP A 38 11.58 -0.77 1.05
C ASP A 38 12.82 -1.67 0.86
N ILE A 39 13.06 -2.16 -0.34
CA ILE A 39 14.16 -3.08 -0.63
C ILE A 39 15.53 -2.38 -0.69
N SER A 40 15.58 -1.10 -1.01
CA SER A 40 16.82 -0.34 -1.19
C SER A 40 17.22 0.39 0.09
N LEU A 41 18.37 0.03 0.66
CA LEU A 41 18.95 0.71 1.83
C LEU A 41 19.15 2.21 1.60
N GLU A 42 19.65 2.60 0.44
CA GLU A 42 19.88 4.00 0.08
C GLU A 42 18.55 4.76 0.03
N ALA A 43 17.54 4.18 -0.63
CA ALA A 43 16.24 4.82 -0.81
C ALA A 43 15.47 4.97 0.50
N VAL A 44 15.48 3.96 1.40
CA VAL A 44 14.80 4.09 2.70
C VAL A 44 15.46 5.12 3.60
N ASN A 45 16.80 5.20 3.59
CA ASN A 45 17.54 6.20 4.35
C ASN A 45 17.26 7.62 3.83
N ALA A 46 17.28 7.81 2.52
CA ALA A 46 16.99 9.09 1.90
C ALA A 46 15.53 9.54 2.17
N ALA A 47 14.59 8.63 2.16
CA ALA A 47 13.19 8.92 2.48
C ALA A 47 13.00 9.24 3.96
N ALA A 48 13.56 8.45 4.87
CA ALA A 48 13.45 8.68 6.30
C ALA A 48 14.07 10.01 6.74
N ALA A 49 15.17 10.42 6.13
CA ALA A 49 15.81 11.71 6.41
C ALA A 49 14.93 12.93 6.09
N GLN A 50 13.91 12.77 5.25
CA GLN A 50 13.00 13.85 4.84
C GLN A 50 11.72 13.93 5.70
N ILE A 51 11.48 12.95 6.56
CA ILE A 51 10.22 12.83 7.30
C ILE A 51 10.53 12.79 8.81
N PRO A 52 10.09 13.79 9.59
CA PRO A 52 10.23 13.76 11.05
C PRO A 52 9.58 12.48 11.64
N ASN A 53 10.21 11.88 12.64
CA ASN A 53 9.73 10.67 13.31
C ASN A 53 9.59 9.43 12.40
N ALA A 54 10.32 9.38 11.28
CA ALA A 54 10.38 8.21 10.42
C ALA A 54 11.68 7.42 10.67
N GLU A 55 11.58 6.09 10.56
CA GLU A 55 12.69 5.16 10.65
C GLU A 55 12.81 4.32 9.38
N ALA A 56 14.04 4.08 8.93
CA ALA A 56 14.34 3.29 7.74
C ALA A 56 14.46 1.80 8.06
N PHE A 57 13.78 0.97 7.27
CA PHE A 57 13.85 -0.49 7.33
C PHE A 57 14.06 -1.08 5.93
N VAL A 58 15.13 -1.84 5.76
CA VAL A 58 15.31 -2.63 4.54
C VAL A 58 14.45 -3.87 4.63
N VAL A 59 13.45 -3.98 3.76
CA VAL A 59 12.48 -5.08 3.76
C VAL A 59 12.25 -5.56 2.33
N ASN A 60 12.52 -6.83 2.09
CA ASN A 60 12.05 -7.54 0.92
C ASN A 60 10.74 -8.29 1.27
N VAL A 61 9.61 -7.86 0.71
CA VAL A 61 8.29 -8.45 1.00
C VAL A 61 8.15 -9.90 0.50
N THR A 62 9.03 -10.35 -0.40
CA THR A 62 9.07 -11.74 -0.86
C THR A 62 9.85 -12.66 0.08
N ASP A 63 10.64 -12.10 0.99
CA ASP A 63 11.45 -12.80 1.98
C ASP A 63 10.87 -12.65 3.38
N ARG A 64 10.30 -13.74 3.91
CA ARG A 64 9.69 -13.76 5.25
C ARG A 64 10.69 -13.46 6.37
N ALA A 65 11.96 -13.89 6.23
CA ALA A 65 12.98 -13.63 7.24
C ALA A 65 13.34 -12.13 7.30
N SER A 66 13.39 -11.46 6.14
CA SER A 66 13.57 -10.01 6.05
C SER A 66 12.43 -9.26 6.76
N ILE A 67 11.17 -9.67 6.53
CA ILE A 67 10.01 -9.06 7.19
C ILE A 67 10.05 -9.30 8.70
N GLN A 68 10.29 -10.53 9.12
CA GLN A 68 10.34 -10.90 10.55
C GLN A 68 11.39 -10.08 11.30
N THR A 69 12.59 -9.96 10.73
CA THR A 69 13.67 -9.15 11.32
C THR A 69 13.23 -7.69 11.52
N ALA A 70 12.52 -7.12 10.56
CA ALA A 70 12.00 -5.75 10.68
C ALA A 70 10.91 -5.66 11.75
N VAL A 71 9.96 -6.60 11.80
CA VAL A 71 8.90 -6.66 12.81
C VAL A 71 9.48 -6.77 14.21
N ASP A 72 10.44 -7.67 14.44
CA ASP A 72 11.07 -7.87 15.73
C ASP A 72 11.77 -6.58 16.23
N ARG A 73 12.51 -5.92 15.36
CA ARG A 73 13.18 -4.65 15.69
C ARG A 73 12.19 -3.52 16.00
N ILE A 74 11.06 -3.46 15.29
CA ILE A 74 10.01 -2.47 15.56
C ILE A 74 9.38 -2.75 16.93
N LEU A 75 9.08 -4.00 17.24
CA LEU A 75 8.50 -4.39 18.53
C LEU A 75 9.47 -4.17 19.68
N GLU A 76 10.75 -4.47 19.52
CA GLU A 76 11.79 -4.19 20.51
C GLU A 76 11.86 -2.69 20.85
N ARG A 77 11.75 -1.81 19.85
CA ARG A 77 11.87 -0.35 20.04
C ARG A 77 10.59 0.31 20.51
N HIS A 78 9.45 -0.14 20.01
CA HIS A 78 8.17 0.56 20.17
C HIS A 78 7.11 -0.25 20.93
N GLY A 79 7.32 -1.54 21.12
CA GLY A 79 6.42 -2.44 21.87
C GLY A 79 5.09 -2.72 21.19
N ARG A 80 4.84 -2.19 19.97
CA ARG A 80 3.56 -2.34 19.27
C ARG A 80 3.67 -2.03 17.79
N ILE A 81 2.69 -2.49 17.04
CA ILE A 81 2.40 -2.08 15.66
C ILE A 81 0.90 -1.83 15.58
N ASP A 82 0.50 -0.63 15.12
CA ASP A 82 -0.91 -0.24 15.05
C ASP A 82 -1.47 -0.25 13.63
N ILE A 83 -0.62 0.06 12.65
CA ILE A 83 -1.03 0.23 11.27
C ILE A 83 -0.05 -0.49 10.34
N LEU A 84 -0.61 -1.24 9.37
CA LEU A 84 0.15 -1.82 8.26
C LEU A 84 -0.43 -1.32 6.94
N ILE A 85 0.39 -0.66 6.14
CA ILE A 85 0.07 -0.29 4.76
C ILE A 85 0.86 -1.19 3.82
N ASN A 86 0.19 -2.15 3.19
CA ASN A 86 0.74 -2.98 2.13
C ASN A 86 0.70 -2.22 0.81
N ASN A 87 1.74 -1.42 0.54
CA ASN A 87 1.81 -0.60 -0.67
C ASN A 87 2.89 -1.08 -1.66
N ALA A 88 3.86 -1.88 -1.23
CA ALA A 88 4.87 -2.42 -2.14
C ALA A 88 4.24 -3.14 -3.34
N GLY A 89 4.74 -2.84 -4.53
CA GLY A 89 4.25 -3.46 -5.76
C GLY A 89 5.09 -3.09 -6.97
N ILE A 90 5.05 -3.98 -7.96
CA ILE A 90 5.73 -3.84 -9.25
C ILE A 90 4.77 -4.12 -10.41
N THR A 91 5.15 -3.71 -11.60
CA THR A 91 4.53 -4.11 -12.87
C THR A 91 5.57 -4.81 -13.76
N GLN A 92 5.12 -5.81 -14.51
CA GLN A 92 5.89 -6.50 -15.55
C GLN A 92 4.91 -6.77 -16.71
N ASP A 93 4.61 -5.71 -17.45
CA ASP A 93 3.52 -5.70 -18.43
C ASP A 93 3.90 -6.44 -19.70
N ALA A 94 3.03 -7.31 -20.16
CA ALA A 94 3.11 -8.00 -21.45
C ALA A 94 1.73 -8.49 -21.88
N ARG A 95 1.50 -8.58 -23.20
CA ARG A 95 0.29 -9.25 -23.72
C ARG A 95 0.28 -10.71 -23.26
N LEU A 96 -0.88 -11.29 -22.99
CA LEU A 96 -1.03 -12.66 -22.50
C LEU A 96 -0.14 -13.67 -23.26
N ILE A 97 -0.16 -13.65 -24.59
CA ILE A 97 0.61 -14.56 -25.44
C ILE A 97 2.13 -14.28 -25.49
N LYS A 98 2.58 -13.20 -24.88
CA LYS A 98 3.99 -12.76 -24.82
C LYS A 98 4.54 -12.72 -23.39
N MET A 99 3.67 -12.83 -22.40
CA MET A 99 4.06 -12.81 -20.99
C MET A 99 4.87 -14.06 -20.66
N THR A 100 6.05 -13.85 -20.12
CA THR A 100 6.88 -14.96 -19.64
C THR A 100 6.47 -15.38 -18.23
N GLU A 101 6.75 -16.64 -17.86
CA GLU A 101 6.55 -17.16 -16.52
C GLU A 101 7.27 -16.29 -15.48
N ALA A 102 8.51 -15.90 -15.73
CA ALA A 102 9.28 -15.02 -14.85
C ALA A 102 8.61 -13.65 -14.60
N GLN A 103 8.00 -13.04 -15.63
CA GLN A 103 7.24 -11.81 -15.49
C GLN A 103 5.96 -12.01 -14.66
N PHE A 104 5.31 -13.14 -14.85
CA PHE A 104 4.12 -13.51 -14.10
C PHE A 104 4.48 -13.71 -12.62
N ASP A 105 5.44 -14.58 -12.33
CA ASP A 105 5.84 -14.97 -10.97
C ASP A 105 6.37 -13.79 -10.17
N ALA A 106 7.20 -12.93 -10.77
CA ALA A 106 7.72 -11.76 -10.09
C ALA A 106 6.60 -10.83 -9.56
N VAL A 107 5.54 -10.64 -10.35
CA VAL A 107 4.39 -9.81 -9.95
C VAL A 107 3.54 -10.52 -8.89
N ILE A 108 3.32 -11.83 -9.02
CA ILE A 108 2.63 -12.64 -8.01
C ILE A 108 3.38 -12.59 -6.67
N ASP A 109 4.69 -12.81 -6.69
CA ASP A 109 5.49 -12.87 -5.47
C ASP A 109 5.50 -11.53 -4.71
N VAL A 110 5.66 -10.41 -5.42
CA VAL A 110 5.68 -9.10 -4.76
C VAL A 110 4.27 -8.62 -4.39
N ASN A 111 3.36 -8.57 -5.37
CA ASN A 111 2.09 -7.85 -5.21
C ASN A 111 1.01 -8.65 -4.46
N LEU A 112 1.11 -9.98 -4.45
CA LEU A 112 0.11 -10.83 -3.80
C LEU A 112 0.71 -11.55 -2.60
N LYS A 113 1.74 -12.38 -2.83
CA LYS A 113 2.38 -13.13 -1.75
C LYS A 113 3.08 -12.21 -0.74
N GLY A 114 3.69 -11.11 -1.20
CA GLY A 114 4.27 -10.08 -0.32
C GLY A 114 3.25 -9.45 0.63
N VAL A 115 2.04 -9.13 0.14
CA VAL A 115 0.93 -8.64 0.97
C VAL A 115 0.51 -9.67 2.02
N PHE A 116 0.40 -10.94 1.62
CA PHE A 116 0.12 -12.04 2.54
C PHE A 116 1.22 -12.19 3.60
N ASN A 117 2.48 -12.21 3.20
CA ASN A 117 3.62 -12.36 4.10
C ASN A 117 3.66 -11.28 5.17
N CYS A 118 3.58 -10.00 4.76
CA CYS A 118 3.60 -8.87 5.69
C CYS A 118 2.42 -8.93 6.66
N THR A 119 1.23 -9.17 6.15
CA THR A 119 0.02 -9.21 6.98
C THR A 119 0.08 -10.36 7.99
N GLN A 120 0.47 -11.55 7.56
CA GLN A 120 0.53 -12.73 8.44
C GLN A 120 1.57 -12.56 9.56
N LEU A 121 2.66 -11.83 9.32
CA LEU A 121 3.70 -11.61 10.34
C LEU A 121 3.39 -10.43 11.28
N VAL A 122 2.61 -9.45 10.82
CA VAL A 122 2.26 -8.27 11.63
C VAL A 122 0.98 -8.47 12.46
N VAL A 123 -0.05 -9.10 11.90
CA VAL A 123 -1.37 -9.23 12.52
C VAL A 123 -1.36 -9.91 13.90
N PRO A 124 -0.56 -10.93 14.21
CA PRO A 124 -0.49 -11.51 15.55
C PRO A 124 -0.26 -10.47 16.65
N HIS A 125 0.61 -9.48 16.41
CA HIS A 125 0.93 -8.42 17.37
C HIS A 125 -0.20 -7.39 17.52
N MET A 126 -0.97 -7.17 16.45
CA MET A 126 -2.20 -6.37 16.54
C MET A 126 -3.29 -7.10 17.34
N LEU A 127 -3.40 -8.44 17.17
CA LEU A 127 -4.36 -9.28 17.92
C LEU A 127 -4.08 -9.27 19.43
N GLU A 128 -2.82 -9.32 19.84
CA GLU A 128 -2.41 -9.20 21.24
C GLU A 128 -2.88 -7.89 21.88
N LYS A 129 -2.96 -6.81 21.09
CA LYS A 129 -3.44 -5.50 21.54
C LYS A 129 -4.95 -5.31 21.37
N GLY A 130 -5.62 -6.20 20.64
CA GLY A 130 -7.04 -6.08 20.35
C GLY A 130 -7.43 -4.87 19.49
N LYS A 131 -6.47 -4.25 18.80
CA LYS A 131 -6.70 -3.08 17.93
C LYS A 131 -5.65 -3.00 16.83
N GLY A 132 -6.09 -2.71 15.60
CA GLY A 132 -5.19 -2.49 14.46
C GLY A 132 -5.91 -2.07 13.18
N ALA A 133 -5.16 -1.56 12.22
CA ALA A 133 -5.65 -1.24 10.89
C ALA A 133 -4.68 -1.74 9.81
N VAL A 134 -5.18 -2.54 8.88
CA VAL A 134 -4.45 -2.97 7.69
C VAL A 134 -5.10 -2.32 6.48
N VAL A 135 -4.31 -1.64 5.65
CA VAL A 135 -4.78 -1.07 4.39
C VAL A 135 -3.93 -1.57 3.24
N ASN A 136 -4.57 -2.20 2.29
CA ASN A 136 -3.91 -2.85 1.16
C ASN A 136 -4.01 -1.99 -0.10
N ALA A 137 -2.90 -1.83 -0.83
CA ALA A 137 -2.89 -1.19 -2.14
C ALA A 137 -3.38 -2.17 -3.22
N SER A 138 -4.64 -2.02 -3.65
CA SER A 138 -5.15 -2.62 -4.87
C SER A 138 -4.95 -1.65 -6.05
N SER A 139 -5.88 -1.63 -7.00
CA SER A 139 -5.89 -0.76 -8.18
C SER A 139 -7.25 -0.84 -8.87
N VAL A 140 -7.63 0.18 -9.64
CA VAL A 140 -8.73 0.07 -10.61
C VAL A 140 -8.50 -1.06 -11.61
N VAL A 141 -7.25 -1.38 -11.93
CA VAL A 141 -6.89 -2.53 -12.78
C VAL A 141 -7.29 -3.86 -12.14
N GLY A 142 -7.31 -3.95 -10.81
CA GLY A 142 -7.85 -5.11 -10.10
C GLY A 142 -9.38 -5.21 -10.20
N ILE A 143 -10.08 -4.13 -10.46
CA ILE A 143 -11.55 -4.12 -10.58
C ILE A 143 -11.97 -4.38 -12.04
N TYR A 144 -11.32 -3.68 -12.99
CA TYR A 144 -11.78 -3.60 -14.38
C TYR A 144 -10.88 -4.37 -15.36
N GLY A 145 -9.68 -4.78 -14.94
CA GLY A 145 -8.64 -5.29 -15.83
C GLY A 145 -7.93 -4.16 -16.59
N ASN A 146 -6.85 -4.50 -17.29
CA ASN A 146 -6.20 -3.61 -18.24
C ASN A 146 -5.40 -4.42 -19.26
N PHE A 147 -5.29 -3.91 -20.48
CA PHE A 147 -4.55 -4.55 -21.55
C PHE A 147 -3.08 -4.73 -21.20
N GLY A 148 -2.55 -5.95 -21.37
CA GLY A 148 -1.15 -6.27 -21.09
C GLY A 148 -0.81 -6.48 -19.61
N GLN A 149 -1.78 -6.47 -18.71
CA GLN A 149 -1.58 -6.56 -17.26
C GLN A 149 -2.23 -7.78 -16.61
N THR A 150 -2.18 -8.94 -17.26
CA THR A 150 -2.78 -10.18 -16.75
C THR A 150 -2.30 -10.52 -15.32
N ASN A 151 -1.00 -10.49 -15.08
CA ASN A 151 -0.38 -10.75 -13.79
C ASN A 151 -0.76 -9.66 -12.74
N TYR A 152 -0.64 -8.41 -13.10
CA TYR A 152 -0.94 -7.27 -12.23
C TYR A 152 -2.44 -7.24 -11.85
N SER A 153 -3.33 -7.38 -12.82
CA SER A 153 -4.78 -7.44 -12.59
C SER A 153 -5.14 -8.60 -11.65
N ALA A 154 -4.62 -9.79 -11.89
CA ALA A 154 -4.86 -10.96 -11.04
C ALA A 154 -4.42 -10.69 -9.58
N THR A 155 -3.23 -10.08 -9.38
CA THR A 155 -2.75 -9.76 -8.03
C THR A 155 -3.61 -8.72 -7.33
N LYS A 156 -3.99 -7.65 -8.04
CA LYS A 156 -4.77 -6.55 -7.45
C LYS A 156 -6.21 -6.95 -7.15
N PHE A 157 -6.80 -7.83 -7.95
CA PHE A 157 -8.08 -8.46 -7.62
C PHE A 157 -7.94 -9.44 -6.44
N GLY A 158 -6.87 -10.24 -6.39
CA GLY A 158 -6.57 -11.13 -5.27
C GLY A 158 -6.42 -10.38 -3.93
N VAL A 159 -5.81 -9.20 -3.94
CA VAL A 159 -5.70 -8.31 -2.76
C VAL A 159 -7.09 -7.86 -2.27
N ILE A 160 -8.05 -7.61 -3.17
CA ILE A 160 -9.45 -7.33 -2.76
C ILE A 160 -10.04 -8.57 -2.07
N GLY A 161 -9.78 -9.77 -2.59
CA GLY A 161 -10.19 -11.03 -1.97
C GLY A 161 -9.60 -11.20 -0.56
N PHE A 162 -8.30 -10.98 -0.39
CA PHE A 162 -7.64 -10.97 0.93
C PHE A 162 -8.29 -9.98 1.88
N THR A 163 -8.51 -8.76 1.43
CA THR A 163 -9.13 -7.69 2.24
C THR A 163 -10.48 -8.13 2.80
N LYS A 164 -11.35 -8.68 1.97
CA LYS A 164 -12.68 -9.13 2.38
C LYS A 164 -12.63 -10.32 3.36
N THR A 165 -11.72 -11.27 3.11
CA THR A 165 -11.54 -12.45 3.95
C THR A 165 -10.99 -12.05 5.31
N TRP A 166 -9.90 -11.30 5.34
CA TRP A 166 -9.26 -10.89 6.60
C TRP A 166 -10.12 -9.93 7.42
N ALA A 167 -10.91 -9.07 6.78
CA ALA A 167 -11.89 -8.24 7.47
C ALA A 167 -12.92 -9.07 8.24
N ARG A 168 -13.33 -10.24 7.73
CA ARG A 168 -14.24 -11.17 8.41
C ARG A 168 -13.55 -11.91 9.55
N GLU A 169 -12.31 -12.37 9.35
CA GLU A 169 -11.57 -13.16 10.34
C GLU A 169 -11.09 -12.31 11.53
N LEU A 170 -10.81 -11.03 11.30
CA LEU A 170 -10.11 -10.16 12.24
C LEU A 170 -11.01 -9.07 12.84
N GLY A 171 -12.14 -8.75 12.21
CA GLY A 171 -12.99 -7.63 12.60
C GLY A 171 -13.53 -7.75 14.03
N ALA A 172 -14.05 -8.91 14.43
CA ALA A 172 -14.52 -9.16 15.80
C ALA A 172 -13.40 -9.11 16.85
N LYS A 173 -12.13 -9.11 16.41
CA LYS A 173 -10.93 -9.03 17.24
C LYS A 173 -10.34 -7.62 17.29
N GLY A 174 -11.07 -6.61 16.77
CA GLY A 174 -10.68 -5.21 16.81
C GLY A 174 -9.74 -4.76 15.69
N ILE A 175 -9.54 -5.56 14.64
CA ILE A 175 -8.66 -5.21 13.52
C ILE A 175 -9.49 -4.94 12.28
N ARG A 176 -9.34 -3.75 11.71
CA ARG A 176 -9.97 -3.38 10.44
C ARG A 176 -9.04 -3.69 9.28
N VAL A 177 -9.59 -4.20 8.18
CA VAL A 177 -8.84 -4.49 6.96
C VAL A 177 -9.60 -3.90 5.78
N ASN A 178 -8.96 -2.96 5.07
CA ASN A 178 -9.54 -2.31 3.91
C ASN A 178 -8.54 -2.27 2.74
N ALA A 179 -9.00 -1.98 1.55
CA ALA A 179 -8.15 -1.74 0.39
C ALA A 179 -8.44 -0.37 -0.24
N VAL A 180 -7.42 0.23 -0.84
CA VAL A 180 -7.54 1.37 -1.75
C VAL A 180 -7.32 0.87 -3.16
N CYS A 181 -8.17 1.32 -4.09
CA CYS A 181 -8.05 1.05 -5.53
C CYS A 181 -7.76 2.36 -6.26
N PRO A 182 -6.49 2.80 -6.33
CA PRO A 182 -6.13 4.01 -7.05
C PRO A 182 -6.42 3.89 -8.54
N GLY A 183 -6.78 5.02 -9.16
CA GLY A 183 -6.70 5.21 -10.60
C GLY A 183 -5.26 5.51 -11.05
N PHE A 184 -5.12 6.33 -12.07
CA PHE A 184 -3.81 6.81 -12.52
C PHE A 184 -3.33 7.97 -11.64
N ILE A 185 -2.19 7.74 -10.98
CA ILE A 185 -1.59 8.68 -10.02
C ILE A 185 -0.28 9.21 -10.57
N SER A 186 -0.08 10.51 -10.52
CA SER A 186 1.08 11.25 -11.03
C SER A 186 2.34 10.96 -10.22
N THR A 187 2.81 9.70 -10.28
CA THR A 187 4.11 9.27 -9.74
C THR A 187 5.20 9.48 -10.78
N GLU A 188 6.47 9.43 -10.38
CA GLU A 188 7.60 9.50 -11.32
C GLU A 188 7.50 8.46 -12.44
N MET A 189 6.97 7.27 -12.13
CA MET A 189 6.75 6.21 -13.13
C MET A 189 5.73 6.63 -14.21
N VAL A 190 4.64 7.27 -13.80
CA VAL A 190 3.58 7.73 -14.73
C VAL A 190 4.05 8.96 -15.48
N LYS A 191 4.72 9.91 -14.83
CA LYS A 191 5.26 11.12 -15.47
C LYS A 191 6.33 10.82 -16.55
N ALA A 192 6.98 9.66 -16.47
CA ALA A 192 7.94 9.22 -17.50
C ALA A 192 7.28 8.68 -18.77
N MET A 193 5.95 8.55 -18.83
CA MET A 193 5.22 8.13 -20.02
C MET A 193 5.19 9.25 -21.07
N PRO A 194 5.08 8.91 -22.37
CA PRO A 194 4.90 9.91 -23.43
C PRO A 194 3.69 10.80 -23.19
N GLU A 195 3.80 12.08 -23.54
CA GLU A 195 2.77 13.09 -23.27
C GLU A 195 1.39 12.75 -23.88
N ASN A 196 1.38 12.19 -25.09
CA ASN A 196 0.14 11.74 -25.72
C ASN A 196 -0.56 10.62 -24.93
N VAL A 197 0.21 9.73 -24.28
CA VAL A 197 -0.35 8.68 -23.42
C VAL A 197 -0.91 9.29 -22.14
N LEU A 198 -0.20 10.24 -21.53
CA LEU A 198 -0.67 10.97 -20.35
C LEU A 198 -1.98 11.69 -20.62
N GLN A 199 -2.07 12.43 -21.74
CA GLN A 199 -3.30 13.12 -22.14
C GLN A 199 -4.48 12.17 -22.36
N ASP A 200 -4.24 10.98 -22.94
CA ASP A 200 -5.29 9.99 -23.12
C ASP A 200 -5.75 9.38 -21.78
N ILE A 201 -4.84 9.17 -20.84
CA ILE A 201 -5.17 8.71 -19.49
C ILE A 201 -5.97 9.78 -18.74
N GLU A 202 -5.58 11.06 -18.83
CA GLU A 202 -6.31 12.16 -18.20
C GLU A 202 -7.75 12.28 -18.71
N LYS A 203 -7.97 12.12 -20.02
CA LYS A 203 -9.31 12.14 -20.62
C LYS A 203 -10.21 11.00 -20.13
N ARG A 204 -9.63 9.89 -19.66
CA ARG A 204 -10.39 8.77 -19.10
C ARG A 204 -10.86 9.02 -17.66
N SER A 205 -10.23 9.95 -16.95
CA SER A 205 -10.70 10.40 -15.65
C SER A 205 -11.85 11.38 -15.80
N TRP A 206 -12.94 11.16 -15.08
CA TRP A 206 -14.07 12.13 -15.09
C TRP A 206 -13.71 13.46 -14.45
N LEU A 207 -12.68 13.48 -13.59
CA LEU A 207 -12.11 14.74 -13.06
C LEU A 207 -11.15 15.41 -14.06
N GLY A 208 -10.85 14.80 -15.22
CA GLY A 208 -10.02 15.36 -16.28
C GLY A 208 -8.55 15.53 -15.94
N ARG A 209 -8.04 14.79 -14.96
CA ARG A 209 -6.65 14.86 -14.53
C ARG A 209 -6.18 13.56 -13.86
N LEU A 210 -4.89 13.41 -13.71
CA LEU A 210 -4.31 12.41 -12.83
C LEU A 210 -4.56 12.77 -11.36
N GLY A 211 -4.67 11.75 -10.50
CA GLY A 211 -4.60 11.94 -9.06
C GLY A 211 -3.15 12.22 -8.62
N THR A 212 -2.97 12.74 -7.42
CA THR A 212 -1.65 12.94 -6.83
C THR A 212 -1.34 11.89 -5.75
N PRO A 213 -0.06 11.62 -5.45
CA PRO A 213 0.30 10.78 -4.32
C PRO A 213 -0.27 11.27 -2.99
N GLU A 214 -0.38 12.59 -2.79
CA GLU A 214 -0.93 13.22 -1.59
C GLU A 214 -2.44 12.97 -1.45
N GLU A 215 -3.18 12.95 -2.56
CA GLU A 215 -4.61 12.57 -2.55
C GLU A 215 -4.78 11.12 -2.09
N MET A 216 -3.94 10.22 -2.58
CA MET A 216 -3.94 8.82 -2.10
C MET A 216 -3.54 8.72 -0.63
N ALA A 217 -2.53 9.47 -0.20
CA ALA A 217 -2.12 9.52 1.20
C ALA A 217 -3.26 9.92 2.14
N ASN A 218 -4.14 10.85 1.72
CA ASN A 218 -5.32 11.22 2.50
C ASN A 218 -6.35 10.09 2.59
N VAL A 219 -6.51 9.29 1.54
CA VAL A 219 -7.40 8.10 1.54
C VAL A 219 -6.84 7.03 2.50
N TYR A 220 -5.54 6.76 2.43
CA TYR A 220 -4.88 5.85 3.36
C TYR A 220 -4.99 6.32 4.81
N LEU A 221 -4.80 7.62 5.05
CA LEU A 221 -4.94 8.23 6.37
C LEU A 221 -6.34 8.03 6.94
N PHE A 222 -7.39 8.30 6.16
CA PHE A 222 -8.77 8.06 6.57
C PHE A 222 -8.98 6.61 6.98
N LEU A 223 -8.63 5.65 6.13
CA LEU A 223 -8.83 4.23 6.39
C LEU A 223 -7.98 3.70 7.56
N ALA A 224 -6.82 4.28 7.82
CA ALA A 224 -5.95 3.92 8.93
C ALA A 224 -6.39 4.53 10.27
N SER A 225 -7.05 5.68 10.25
CA SER A 225 -7.48 6.43 11.44
C SER A 225 -8.77 5.90 12.08
N ASP A 226 -9.07 6.37 13.29
CA ASP A 226 -10.30 6.03 14.01
C ASP A 226 -11.56 6.65 13.37
N GLU A 227 -11.42 7.60 12.43
CA GLU A 227 -12.54 8.11 11.62
C GLU A 227 -13.19 7.01 10.78
N ALA A 228 -12.42 6.00 10.37
CA ALA A 228 -12.91 4.83 9.67
C ALA A 228 -13.30 3.67 10.61
N SER A 229 -13.65 3.96 11.86
CA SER A 229 -13.92 2.93 12.89
C SER A 229 -15.03 1.93 12.51
N TYR A 230 -15.97 2.32 11.64
CA TYR A 230 -17.04 1.44 11.14
C TYR A 230 -16.86 1.05 9.67
N VAL A 231 -15.66 1.29 9.09
CA VAL A 231 -15.30 0.91 7.72
C VAL A 231 -14.40 -0.32 7.76
N ASN A 232 -14.92 -1.47 7.30
CA ASN A 232 -14.19 -2.74 7.30
C ASN A 232 -14.58 -3.60 6.09
N GLY A 233 -13.59 -4.16 5.40
CA GLY A 233 -13.79 -5.03 4.23
C GLY A 233 -14.09 -4.27 2.93
N VAL A 234 -13.92 -2.94 2.88
CA VAL A 234 -14.15 -2.15 1.68
C VAL A 234 -12.94 -2.19 0.75
N ALA A 235 -13.18 -2.21 -0.55
CA ALA A 235 -12.21 -1.85 -1.58
C ALA A 235 -12.63 -0.47 -2.12
N LEU A 236 -12.01 0.58 -1.59
CA LEU A 236 -12.36 1.96 -1.89
C LEU A 236 -11.68 2.41 -3.18
N GLU A 237 -12.46 2.64 -4.21
CA GLU A 237 -11.96 3.23 -5.45
C GLU A 237 -11.70 4.73 -5.25
N ALA A 238 -10.47 5.15 -5.60
CA ALA A 238 -10.01 6.53 -5.56
C ALA A 238 -9.33 6.86 -6.90
N SER A 239 -10.16 7.01 -7.93
CA SER A 239 -9.72 7.04 -9.33
C SER A 239 -10.05 8.35 -10.05
N GLY A 240 -10.76 9.26 -9.41
CA GLY A 240 -11.35 10.42 -10.10
C GLY A 240 -12.50 10.05 -11.02
N GLY A 241 -13.08 8.84 -10.87
CA GLY A 241 -14.09 8.30 -11.78
C GLY A 241 -13.46 7.91 -13.11
N ILE A 242 -12.81 6.76 -13.20
CA ILE A 242 -12.13 6.33 -14.43
C ILE A 242 -13.03 5.45 -15.29
N SER A 243 -12.97 5.65 -16.61
CA SER A 243 -13.47 4.71 -17.63
C SER A 243 -12.27 3.97 -18.23
N LEU A 244 -12.20 2.65 -18.04
CA LEU A 244 -11.17 1.80 -18.61
C LEU A 244 -11.65 1.11 -19.89
#